data_04ee75e5f1e05cbebfb8d160763a3479
#
_entry.id   04ee75e5f1e05cbebfb8d160763a3479
#
_cell.length_a   1.000
_cell.length_b   1.000
_cell.length_c   1.000
_cell.angle_alpha   90.00
_cell.angle_beta   90.00
_cell.angle_gamma   90.00
#
_symmetry.space_group_name_H-M   'P 1'
#
loop_
_entity.id
_entity.type
_entity.pdbx_description
1 polymer ?
#
loop_
_entity_poly.entity_id
_entity_poly.type
_entity_poly.pdbx_seq_one_letter_code
_entity_poly.pdbx_strand_id
1 'polypeptide(L)'
;MKLENKFFYKFLLSKKSNFVSHAISKIHNTYSTKYNKSKISLSSITNVILSYLDCKKIILKKRDKAEILIISNLVSLDSLNKDLYFGNLDKILNKRKIKTIKVFRNFTDKSSTQLNKLVKNNNIIFSKRTNYIDELIFLFVTFEEALIFIFLNKYYDIKRYIDLKDFLSIISNLRLINQIENLIKILNPKIVIFTYEGHAWERLLVNLCKKKYKYITTVGYQFSPIKNNQIGFFRELKKDYNPDYLATSGQKTLTQITKKINFTKIFKLGSPNFNRLKIKYKKANDLLVALDSEPNELLRMTDFCINFARKNKEFKIILRLHPIYNNKHKLVKEILLKIEKIHNLKISNKSLEKDLQKSKYLLFTDTAICITCLSYSVVPIFFYNKFSKNIFNKNFPRKNIVRNNRDLKRILIKSNITKLSSYFKDYRDTYFEKFDINVLKNIIKEK
;
A
#
# COMPACT_ATOMS: atom_id res chain seq x y z
N MET A 1 -20.06 -9.29 -14.81
CA MET A 1 -19.06 -8.90 -15.83
C MET A 1 -19.61 -9.39 -17.16
N LYS A 2 -19.92 -8.49 -18.10
CA LYS A 2 -20.51 -8.85 -19.39
C LYS A 2 -19.54 -9.74 -20.18
N LEU A 3 -20.05 -10.62 -21.04
CA LEU A 3 -19.28 -11.60 -21.82
C LEU A 3 -18.11 -10.97 -22.61
N GLU A 4 -18.33 -9.76 -23.16
CA GLU A 4 -17.34 -8.96 -23.90
C GLU A 4 -16.07 -8.67 -23.09
N ASN A 5 -16.20 -8.39 -21.79
CA ASN A 5 -15.07 -8.19 -20.92
C ASN A 5 -14.25 -9.47 -20.69
N LYS A 6 -14.89 -10.65 -20.77
CA LYS A 6 -14.22 -11.94 -20.56
C LYS A 6 -13.38 -12.35 -21.76
N PHE A 7 -13.84 -12.03 -22.99
CA PHE A 7 -13.11 -12.31 -24.23
C PHE A 7 -11.92 -11.36 -24.40
N PHE A 8 -12.13 -10.06 -24.23
CA PHE A 8 -11.07 -9.05 -24.22
C PHE A 8 -9.98 -9.38 -23.20
N TYR A 9 -10.40 -9.84 -22.05
CA TYR A 9 -9.52 -10.26 -20.98
C TYR A 9 -8.66 -11.48 -21.35
N LYS A 10 -9.27 -12.50 -21.95
CA LYS A 10 -8.52 -13.66 -22.47
C LYS A 10 -7.52 -13.24 -23.54
N PHE A 11 -7.89 -12.30 -24.40
CA PHE A 11 -7.03 -11.77 -25.44
C PHE A 11 -5.83 -11.01 -24.85
N LEU A 12 -6.04 -10.09 -23.91
CA LEU A 12 -4.95 -9.42 -23.20
C LEU A 12 -4.02 -10.42 -22.52
N LEU A 13 -4.57 -11.44 -21.88
CA LEU A 13 -3.77 -12.49 -21.24
C LEU A 13 -3.01 -13.37 -22.24
N SER A 14 -3.43 -13.45 -23.50
CA SER A 14 -2.72 -14.20 -24.54
C SER A 14 -1.48 -13.48 -25.05
N LYS A 15 -1.41 -12.15 -24.95
CA LYS A 15 -0.27 -11.35 -25.39
C LYS A 15 0.85 -11.37 -24.34
N LYS A 16 2.10 -11.43 -24.78
CA LYS A 16 3.30 -11.47 -23.92
C LYS A 16 3.81 -10.07 -23.56
N SER A 17 2.98 -9.04 -23.59
CA SER A 17 3.44 -7.67 -23.47
C SER A 17 3.41 -7.14 -22.02
N ASN A 18 4.30 -6.20 -21.71
CA ASN A 18 4.35 -5.53 -20.41
C ASN A 18 3.11 -4.66 -20.15
N PHE A 19 2.54 -4.11 -21.22
CA PHE A 19 1.29 -3.37 -21.25
C PHE A 19 0.12 -4.17 -20.68
N VAL A 20 0.03 -5.44 -21.04
CA VAL A 20 -1.04 -6.34 -20.57
C VAL A 20 -1.06 -6.39 -19.04
N SER A 21 0.09 -6.51 -18.40
CA SER A 21 0.17 -6.55 -16.93
C SER A 21 -0.27 -5.23 -16.31
N HIS A 22 0.06 -4.11 -16.96
CA HIS A 22 -0.35 -2.77 -16.51
C HIS A 22 -1.85 -2.53 -16.73
N ALA A 23 -2.35 -2.78 -17.94
CA ALA A 23 -3.75 -2.66 -18.28
C ALA A 23 -4.63 -3.52 -17.38
N ILE A 24 -4.22 -4.77 -17.12
CA ILE A 24 -4.92 -5.68 -16.23
C ILE A 24 -4.95 -5.12 -14.79
N SER A 25 -3.82 -4.66 -14.28
CA SER A 25 -3.73 -4.07 -12.95
C SER A 25 -4.67 -2.87 -12.81
N LYS A 26 -4.76 -2.02 -13.82
CA LYS A 26 -5.57 -0.79 -13.78
C LYS A 26 -7.06 -1.04 -13.98
N ILE A 27 -7.45 -1.90 -14.91
CA ILE A 27 -8.85 -2.32 -15.09
C ILE A 27 -9.46 -2.79 -13.76
N HIS A 28 -8.63 -3.29 -12.84
CA HIS A 28 -9.06 -3.75 -11.53
C HIS A 28 -9.20 -2.68 -10.48
N ASN A 29 -8.34 -1.68 -10.51
CA ASN A 29 -8.40 -0.56 -9.56
C ASN A 29 -9.55 0.40 -9.91
N THR A 30 -9.98 0.46 -11.17
CA THR A 30 -11.01 1.42 -11.64
C THR A 30 -12.45 0.97 -11.41
N TYR A 31 -12.73 -0.29 -11.14
CA TYR A 31 -14.10 -0.74 -10.84
C TYR A 31 -14.67 -0.21 -9.52
N SER A 32 -13.87 0.42 -8.68
CA SER A 32 -14.31 0.94 -7.39
C SER A 32 -14.61 2.44 -7.37
N THR A 33 -14.19 3.21 -8.35
CA THR A 33 -14.37 4.67 -8.38
C THR A 33 -14.90 5.11 -9.74
N LYS A 34 -15.93 5.97 -9.75
CA LYS A 34 -16.35 6.69 -10.95
C LYS A 34 -15.14 7.49 -11.47
N TYR A 35 -14.71 7.16 -12.67
CA TYR A 35 -13.54 7.75 -13.31
C TYR A 35 -13.75 9.24 -13.54
N ASN A 36 -13.13 10.09 -12.77
CA ASN A 36 -12.95 11.49 -13.13
C ASN A 36 -11.82 11.57 -14.16
N LYS A 37 -12.15 11.88 -15.40
CA LYS A 37 -11.16 12.18 -16.47
C LYS A 37 -10.23 13.28 -15.96
N SER A 38 -9.08 12.91 -15.39
CA SER A 38 -8.10 13.87 -14.95
C SER A 38 -7.40 14.43 -16.19
N LYS A 39 -7.58 15.72 -16.45
CA LYS A 39 -6.84 16.45 -17.50
C LYS A 39 -5.33 16.26 -17.26
N ILE A 40 -4.58 15.95 -18.32
CA ILE A 40 -3.12 15.92 -18.27
C ILE A 40 -2.68 17.35 -17.99
N SER A 41 -2.06 17.58 -16.85
CA SER A 41 -1.48 18.89 -16.57
C SER A 41 -0.09 18.98 -17.22
N LEU A 42 0.27 20.16 -17.73
CA LEU A 42 1.64 20.43 -18.21
C LEU A 42 2.70 20.05 -17.17
N SER A 43 2.38 20.21 -15.88
CA SER A 43 3.21 19.79 -14.75
C SER A 43 3.48 18.27 -14.68
N SER A 44 2.62 17.43 -15.26
CA SER A 44 2.89 15.98 -15.34
C SER A 44 3.95 15.69 -16.40
N ILE A 45 3.93 16.43 -17.52
CA ILE A 45 4.91 16.30 -18.60
C ILE A 45 6.26 16.88 -18.17
N THR A 46 6.27 18.06 -17.54
CA THR A 46 7.50 18.68 -17.01
C THR A 46 8.13 17.85 -15.90
N ASN A 47 7.34 17.23 -15.02
CA ASN A 47 7.88 16.31 -14.01
C ASN A 47 8.48 15.04 -14.65
N VAL A 48 7.95 14.56 -15.75
CA VAL A 48 8.57 13.48 -16.53
C VAL A 48 9.89 13.98 -17.14
N ILE A 49 9.93 15.15 -17.77
CA ILE A 49 11.13 15.72 -18.36
C ILE A 49 12.19 16.05 -17.28
N LEU A 50 11.82 16.70 -16.19
CA LEU A 50 12.72 17.01 -15.07
C LEU A 50 13.20 15.75 -14.35
N SER A 51 12.38 14.69 -14.31
CA SER A 51 12.84 13.40 -13.84
C SER A 51 13.98 12.87 -14.73
N TYR A 52 14.25 13.31 -15.94
CA TYR A 52 15.37 12.95 -16.82
C TYR A 52 16.74 13.48 -16.33
N LEU A 53 16.81 14.42 -15.43
CA LEU A 53 18.07 15.01 -14.97
C LEU A 53 18.70 14.35 -13.73
N ASP A 54 18.04 13.38 -13.09
CA ASP A 54 18.44 12.78 -11.79
C ASP A 54 18.95 11.32 -11.93
N CYS A 55 19.89 11.10 -12.88
CA CYS A 55 20.44 9.77 -13.11
C CYS A 55 21.62 9.45 -12.16
N LYS A 56 21.47 8.45 -11.29
CA LYS A 56 22.61 7.79 -10.62
C LYS A 56 22.48 6.28 -10.62
N LYS A 57 23.58 5.62 -10.97
CA LYS A 57 23.70 4.15 -10.85
C LYS A 57 23.67 3.76 -9.38
N ILE A 58 22.95 2.67 -9.07
CA ILE A 58 23.09 1.96 -7.80
C ILE A 58 24.49 1.36 -7.77
N ILE A 59 25.34 1.84 -6.87
CA ILE A 59 26.70 1.32 -6.70
C ILE A 59 26.62 0.28 -5.59
N LEU A 60 26.57 -1.00 -5.96
CA LEU A 60 26.78 -2.12 -5.05
C LEU A 60 28.23 -2.60 -5.20
N LYS A 61 28.86 -2.94 -4.09
CA LYS A 61 30.14 -3.65 -4.12
C LYS A 61 29.89 -5.05 -4.69
N LYS A 62 30.69 -5.46 -5.65
CA LYS A 62 30.58 -6.73 -6.42
C LYS A 62 30.56 -8.03 -5.57
N ARG A 63 30.76 -7.93 -4.23
CA ARG A 63 30.86 -9.06 -3.28
C ARG A 63 29.62 -9.30 -2.41
N ASP A 64 28.57 -8.48 -2.53
CA ASP A 64 27.40 -8.61 -1.67
C ASP A 64 26.46 -9.68 -2.25
N LYS A 65 26.60 -10.94 -1.83
CA LYS A 65 25.58 -11.96 -2.06
C LYS A 65 24.53 -11.90 -0.98
N ALA A 66 23.26 -12.08 -1.32
CA ALA A 66 22.14 -12.16 -0.38
C ALA A 66 21.29 -13.39 -0.67
N GLU A 67 20.83 -14.09 0.39
CA GLU A 67 19.88 -15.20 0.21
C GLU A 67 18.46 -14.68 0.02
N ILE A 68 18.14 -13.55 0.68
CA ILE A 68 16.82 -12.90 0.59
C ILE A 68 16.98 -11.44 0.17
N LEU A 69 16.23 -11.06 -0.86
CA LEU A 69 16.01 -9.67 -1.27
C LEU A 69 14.62 -9.23 -0.82
N ILE A 70 14.51 -8.19 0.02
CA ILE A 70 13.24 -7.60 0.45
C ILE A 70 13.03 -6.28 -0.30
N ILE A 71 11.90 -6.15 -1.00
CA ILE A 71 11.51 -4.94 -1.71
C ILE A 71 10.37 -4.27 -0.95
N SER A 72 10.66 -3.13 -0.32
CA SER A 72 9.73 -2.34 0.47
C SER A 72 9.41 -0.99 -0.19
N ASN A 73 8.51 -0.21 0.41
CA ASN A 73 8.15 1.12 -0.05
C ASN A 73 8.58 2.18 0.97
N LEU A 74 9.28 3.22 0.51
CA LEU A 74 9.66 4.39 1.30
C LEU A 74 8.61 5.48 1.12
N VAL A 75 7.66 5.58 2.04
CA VAL A 75 6.58 6.58 1.99
C VAL A 75 6.86 7.83 2.82
N SER A 76 7.80 7.75 3.77
CA SER A 76 8.28 8.86 4.57
C SER A 76 9.73 8.63 4.99
N LEU A 77 10.45 9.69 5.40
CA LEU A 77 11.85 9.57 5.86
C LEU A 77 11.97 8.70 7.12
N ASP A 78 10.98 8.72 7.98
CA ASP A 78 10.93 7.89 9.18
C ASP A 78 10.96 6.39 8.84
N SER A 79 10.46 6.03 7.64
CA SER A 79 10.47 4.65 7.14
C SER A 79 11.88 4.10 6.89
N LEU A 80 12.90 4.95 6.75
CA LEU A 80 14.30 4.51 6.67
C LEU A 80 14.77 3.85 7.97
N ASN A 81 14.30 4.35 9.10
CA ASN A 81 14.65 3.82 10.41
C ASN A 81 13.70 2.70 10.84
N LYS A 82 12.41 2.81 10.48
CA LYS A 82 11.34 1.88 10.86
C LYS A 82 10.42 1.63 9.66
N ASP A 83 10.80 0.65 8.86
CA ASP A 83 10.00 0.22 7.70
C ASP A 83 8.57 -0.11 8.13
N LEU A 84 7.60 0.53 7.48
CA LEU A 84 6.17 0.38 7.81
C LEU A 84 5.62 -0.98 7.38
N TYR A 85 6.21 -1.62 6.39
CA TYR A 85 5.73 -2.86 5.78
C TYR A 85 6.40 -4.10 6.39
N PHE A 86 7.71 -4.12 6.44
CA PHE A 86 8.49 -5.27 6.92
C PHE A 86 9.18 -5.02 8.28
N GLY A 87 9.12 -3.78 8.80
CA GLY A 87 9.74 -3.42 10.07
C GLY A 87 11.22 -3.77 10.10
N ASN A 88 11.60 -4.64 11.04
CA ASN A 88 12.95 -5.12 11.24
C ASN A 88 13.16 -6.58 10.79
N LEU A 89 12.36 -7.08 9.85
CA LEU A 89 12.45 -8.46 9.36
C LEU A 89 13.86 -8.78 8.84
N ASP A 90 14.47 -7.87 8.08
CA ASP A 90 15.85 -7.99 7.60
C ASP A 90 16.87 -8.18 8.74
N LYS A 91 16.74 -7.40 9.82
CA LYS A 91 17.60 -7.53 11.00
C LYS A 91 17.39 -8.86 11.73
N ILE A 92 16.14 -9.32 11.81
CA ILE A 92 15.79 -10.61 12.43
C ILE A 92 16.41 -11.76 11.62
N LEU A 93 16.31 -11.72 10.29
CA LEU A 93 16.89 -12.72 9.39
C LEU A 93 18.41 -12.73 9.46
N ASN A 94 19.04 -11.55 9.40
CA ASN A 94 20.50 -11.41 9.49
C ASN A 94 21.06 -11.93 10.83
N LYS A 95 20.36 -11.69 11.96
CA LYS A 95 20.71 -12.28 13.27
C LYS A 95 20.66 -13.81 13.26
N ARG A 96 19.88 -14.40 12.38
CA ARG A 96 19.78 -15.86 12.18
C ARG A 96 20.70 -16.37 11.08
N LYS A 97 21.70 -15.58 10.68
CA LYS A 97 22.70 -15.91 9.67
C LYS A 97 22.13 -16.09 8.25
N ILE A 98 20.91 -15.57 7.98
CA ILE A 98 20.32 -15.52 6.64
C ILE A 98 20.65 -14.16 6.05
N LYS A 99 21.58 -14.09 5.11
CA LYS A 99 22.00 -12.83 4.48
C LYS A 99 20.85 -12.18 3.75
N THR A 100 20.37 -11.07 4.28
CA THR A 100 19.19 -10.36 3.77
C THR A 100 19.52 -8.93 3.45
N ILE A 101 19.16 -8.48 2.26
CA ILE A 101 19.26 -7.09 1.82
C ILE A 101 17.85 -6.54 1.61
N LYS A 102 17.62 -5.33 2.13
CA LYS A 102 16.35 -4.61 1.94
C LYS A 102 16.57 -3.40 1.04
N VAL A 103 15.67 -3.24 0.07
CA VAL A 103 15.66 -2.13 -0.88
C VAL A 103 14.33 -1.41 -0.84
N PHE A 104 14.34 -0.11 -1.14
CA PHE A 104 13.15 0.73 -1.07
C PHE A 104 12.79 1.35 -2.42
N ARG A 105 11.52 1.25 -2.78
CA ARG A 105 10.91 2.10 -3.79
C ARG A 105 10.62 3.46 -3.19
N ASN A 106 11.09 4.51 -3.84
CA ASN A 106 10.94 5.87 -3.33
C ASN A 106 9.59 6.49 -3.73
N PHE A 107 8.74 6.75 -2.74
CA PHE A 107 7.49 7.50 -2.86
C PHE A 107 7.56 8.87 -2.18
N THR A 108 8.74 9.28 -1.71
CA THR A 108 8.94 10.62 -1.12
C THR A 108 9.20 11.67 -2.19
N ASP A 109 9.05 12.95 -1.82
CA ASP A 109 9.39 14.07 -2.71
C ASP A 109 10.90 14.27 -2.90
N LYS A 110 11.74 13.56 -2.13
CA LYS A 110 13.20 13.70 -2.17
C LYS A 110 13.81 12.89 -3.31
N SER A 111 14.87 13.43 -3.90
CA SER A 111 15.64 12.71 -4.92
C SER A 111 16.37 11.51 -4.28
N SER A 112 16.65 10.49 -5.08
CA SER A 112 17.43 9.33 -4.63
C SER A 112 18.82 9.74 -4.11
N THR A 113 19.41 10.79 -4.69
CA THR A 113 20.69 11.38 -4.24
C THR A 113 20.61 11.95 -2.84
N GLN A 114 19.56 12.72 -2.54
CA GLN A 114 19.33 13.26 -1.19
C GLN A 114 19.06 12.16 -0.18
N LEU A 115 18.32 11.13 -0.57
CA LEU A 115 18.01 9.99 0.28
C LEU A 115 19.23 9.15 0.56
N ASN A 116 20.10 8.88 -0.42
CA ASN A 116 21.33 8.10 -0.24
C ASN A 116 22.30 8.75 0.74
N LYS A 117 22.30 10.08 0.88
CA LYS A 117 23.07 10.78 1.92
C LYS A 117 22.50 10.55 3.34
N LEU A 118 21.22 10.27 3.46
CA LEU A 118 20.53 10.08 4.74
C LEU A 118 20.49 8.59 5.16
N VAL A 119 20.77 7.68 4.24
CA VAL A 119 20.73 6.23 4.51
C VAL A 119 21.96 5.81 5.29
N LYS A 120 21.77 5.50 6.56
CA LYS A 120 22.69 4.76 7.39
C LYS A 120 22.40 3.26 7.22
N ASN A 121 23.44 2.44 7.02
CA ASN A 121 23.35 0.96 6.97
C ASN A 121 22.71 0.37 5.68
N ASN A 122 23.53 0.03 4.70
CA ASN A 122 23.24 -0.92 3.59
C ASN A 122 21.83 -0.92 2.97
N ASN A 123 20.97 0.04 3.29
CA ASN A 123 19.67 0.19 2.65
C ASN A 123 19.88 0.80 1.27
N ILE A 124 19.32 0.17 0.25
CA ILE A 124 19.39 0.63 -1.13
C ILE A 124 18.06 1.28 -1.46
N ILE A 125 18.11 2.42 -2.13
CA ILE A 125 16.91 3.10 -2.62
C ILE A 125 16.97 3.10 -4.15
N PHE A 126 15.89 2.61 -4.78
CA PHE A 126 15.79 2.66 -6.22
C PHE A 126 15.80 4.10 -6.73
N SER A 127 16.58 4.33 -7.78
CA SER A 127 16.60 5.59 -8.50
C SER A 127 15.28 5.82 -9.22
N LYS A 128 14.92 7.08 -9.46
CA LYS A 128 13.81 7.43 -10.35
C LYS A 128 14.13 7.11 -11.81
N ARG A 129 15.39 6.77 -12.13
CA ARG A 129 15.91 6.55 -13.49
C ARG A 129 16.96 5.47 -13.60
N THR A 130 17.11 5.03 -14.84
CA THR A 130 18.18 4.16 -15.31
C THR A 130 19.17 4.93 -16.16
N ASN A 131 20.01 4.24 -16.94
CA ASN A 131 20.91 4.89 -17.90
C ASN A 131 20.13 5.37 -19.15
N TYR A 132 20.75 6.23 -19.97
CA TYR A 132 20.11 6.82 -21.15
C TYR A 132 19.66 5.79 -22.18
N ILE A 133 20.42 4.73 -22.39
CA ILE A 133 20.10 3.66 -23.35
C ILE A 133 18.83 2.92 -22.91
N ASP A 134 18.77 2.52 -21.64
CA ASP A 134 17.58 1.87 -21.10
C ASP A 134 16.35 2.78 -21.21
N GLU A 135 16.49 4.08 -20.94
CA GLU A 135 15.39 5.05 -21.06
C GLU A 135 14.87 5.14 -22.50
N LEU A 136 15.75 5.16 -23.50
CA LEU A 136 15.34 5.11 -24.91
C LEU A 136 14.64 3.82 -25.27
N ILE A 137 15.14 2.67 -24.77
CA ILE A 137 14.48 1.37 -24.96
C ILE A 137 13.09 1.39 -24.33
N PHE A 138 12.94 1.92 -23.11
CA PHE A 138 11.64 2.00 -22.45
C PHE A 138 10.66 2.90 -23.18
N LEU A 139 11.12 4.00 -23.72
CA LEU A 139 10.30 4.88 -24.58
C LEU A 139 9.84 4.14 -25.84
N PHE A 140 10.75 3.42 -26.50
CA PHE A 140 10.41 2.64 -27.69
C PHE A 140 9.38 1.52 -27.38
N VAL A 141 9.63 0.73 -26.35
CA VAL A 141 8.68 -0.31 -25.88
C VAL A 141 7.33 0.31 -25.52
N THR A 142 7.32 1.46 -24.85
CA THR A 142 6.08 2.14 -24.50
C THR A 142 5.33 2.66 -25.70
N PHE A 143 6.05 3.13 -26.72
CA PHE A 143 5.46 3.58 -27.99
C PHE A 143 4.86 2.40 -28.77
N GLU A 144 5.58 1.27 -28.85
CA GLU A 144 5.06 0.03 -29.45
C GLU A 144 3.77 -0.42 -28.76
N GLU A 145 3.76 -0.43 -27.43
CA GLU A 145 2.58 -0.75 -26.63
C GLU A 145 1.42 0.23 -26.86
N ALA A 146 1.74 1.52 -27.07
CA ALA A 146 0.75 2.54 -27.40
C ALA A 146 0.11 2.31 -28.77
N LEU A 147 0.89 1.92 -29.79
CA LEU A 147 0.38 1.55 -31.09
C LEU A 147 -0.53 0.33 -31.03
N ILE A 148 -0.12 -0.71 -30.31
CA ILE A 148 -0.95 -1.90 -30.05
C ILE A 148 -2.27 -1.48 -29.36
N PHE A 149 -2.20 -0.56 -28.39
CA PHE A 149 -3.38 -0.03 -27.71
C PHE A 149 -4.33 0.71 -28.65
N ILE A 150 -3.80 1.58 -29.52
CA ILE A 150 -4.61 2.32 -30.50
C ILE A 150 -5.31 1.36 -31.44
N PHE A 151 -4.59 0.34 -31.92
CA PHE A 151 -5.15 -0.70 -32.78
C PHE A 151 -6.27 -1.48 -32.08
N LEU A 152 -6.06 -1.91 -30.85
CA LEU A 152 -7.06 -2.64 -30.07
C LEU A 152 -8.26 -1.79 -29.70
N ASN A 153 -8.07 -0.48 -29.50
CA ASN A 153 -9.15 0.44 -29.18
C ASN A 153 -10.17 0.57 -30.31
N LYS A 154 -9.75 0.36 -31.55
CA LYS A 154 -10.64 0.33 -32.71
C LYS A 154 -11.69 -0.78 -32.60
N TYR A 155 -11.36 -1.89 -31.93
CA TYR A 155 -12.22 -3.07 -31.81
C TYR A 155 -12.93 -3.20 -30.45
N TYR A 156 -12.43 -2.58 -29.37
CA TYR A 156 -12.85 -2.93 -28.01
C TYR A 156 -13.18 -1.74 -27.08
N ASP A 157 -13.34 -0.52 -27.58
CA ASP A 157 -13.64 0.69 -26.76
C ASP A 157 -12.80 0.78 -25.45
N ILE A 158 -11.49 0.55 -25.58
CA ILE A 158 -10.54 0.49 -24.48
C ILE A 158 -10.29 1.84 -23.83
N LYS A 159 -10.58 2.94 -24.53
CA LYS A 159 -10.43 4.34 -24.03
C LYS A 159 -11.14 4.56 -22.70
N ARG A 160 -12.17 3.77 -22.40
CA ARG A 160 -12.87 3.85 -21.11
C ARG A 160 -12.03 3.41 -19.93
N TYR A 161 -10.96 2.63 -20.18
CA TYR A 161 -10.20 1.96 -19.13
C TYR A 161 -8.76 2.42 -19.01
N ILE A 162 -8.20 3.03 -20.05
CA ILE A 162 -6.79 3.38 -20.12
C ILE A 162 -6.67 4.80 -20.69
N ASP A 163 -5.87 5.63 -20.05
CA ASP A 163 -5.55 6.97 -20.50
C ASP A 163 -4.04 7.14 -20.76
N LEU A 164 -3.64 8.29 -21.32
CA LEU A 164 -2.23 8.57 -21.65
C LEU A 164 -1.31 8.50 -20.41
N LYS A 165 -1.84 8.78 -19.21
CA LYS A 165 -1.05 8.65 -17.95
C LYS A 165 -0.63 7.23 -17.67
N ASP A 166 -1.36 6.26 -18.20
CA ASP A 166 -1.04 4.85 -18.01
C ASP A 166 0.22 4.44 -18.76
N PHE A 167 0.46 5.04 -19.93
CA PHE A 167 1.70 4.82 -20.65
C PHE A 167 2.91 5.35 -19.89
N LEU A 168 2.78 6.50 -19.21
CA LEU A 168 3.84 7.02 -18.34
C LEU A 168 4.11 6.10 -17.15
N SER A 169 3.09 5.44 -16.62
CA SER A 169 3.27 4.47 -15.55
C SER A 169 3.90 3.16 -16.03
N ILE A 170 3.77 2.78 -17.30
CA ILE A 170 4.50 1.64 -17.90
C ILE A 170 6.01 1.90 -17.82
N ILE A 171 6.49 3.08 -18.27
CA ILE A 171 7.90 3.44 -18.19
C ILE A 171 8.42 3.32 -16.76
N SER A 172 7.65 3.84 -15.78
CA SER A 172 8.01 3.74 -14.37
C SER A 172 8.14 2.30 -13.89
N ASN A 173 7.26 1.40 -14.33
CA ASN A 173 7.35 -0.02 -14.02
C ASN A 173 8.56 -0.69 -14.69
N LEU A 174 8.83 -0.37 -15.95
CA LEU A 174 9.98 -0.91 -16.69
C LEU A 174 11.31 -0.50 -16.04
N ARG A 175 11.43 0.76 -15.63
CA ARG A 175 12.59 1.26 -14.86
C ARG A 175 12.80 0.49 -13.57
N LEU A 176 11.73 0.28 -12.83
CA LEU A 176 11.78 -0.45 -11.56
C LEU A 176 12.24 -1.89 -11.79
N ILE A 177 11.65 -2.57 -12.78
CA ILE A 177 11.97 -3.97 -13.08
C ILE A 177 13.42 -4.12 -13.57
N ASN A 178 13.92 -3.20 -14.40
CA ASN A 178 15.32 -3.18 -14.84
C ASN A 178 16.27 -3.04 -13.64
N GLN A 179 15.98 -2.13 -12.71
CA GLN A 179 16.79 -1.94 -11.50
C GLN A 179 16.76 -3.17 -10.59
N ILE A 180 15.59 -3.80 -10.44
CA ILE A 180 15.46 -5.05 -9.67
C ILE A 180 16.26 -6.17 -10.37
N GLU A 181 16.19 -6.28 -11.69
CA GLU A 181 16.95 -7.28 -12.45
C GLU A 181 18.46 -7.11 -12.25
N ASN A 182 18.95 -5.87 -12.28
CA ASN A 182 20.37 -5.58 -12.01
C ASN A 182 20.78 -5.96 -10.59
N LEU A 183 19.90 -5.74 -9.60
CA LEU A 183 20.15 -6.20 -8.22
C LEU A 183 20.16 -7.73 -8.12
N ILE A 184 19.23 -8.40 -8.77
CA ILE A 184 19.18 -9.88 -8.81
C ILE A 184 20.48 -10.45 -9.38
N LYS A 185 21.01 -9.88 -10.47
CA LYS A 185 22.28 -10.31 -11.09
C LYS A 185 23.48 -10.18 -10.14
N ILE A 186 23.49 -9.13 -9.31
CA ILE A 186 24.60 -8.87 -8.38
C ILE A 186 24.46 -9.71 -7.11
N LEU A 187 23.26 -9.73 -6.52
CA LEU A 187 23.01 -10.33 -5.20
C LEU A 187 22.79 -11.84 -5.27
N ASN A 188 22.31 -12.33 -6.40
CA ASN A 188 21.94 -13.74 -6.65
C ASN A 188 21.03 -14.33 -5.53
N PRO A 189 19.87 -13.70 -5.21
CA PRO A 189 19.04 -14.12 -4.11
C PRO A 189 18.30 -15.43 -4.43
N LYS A 190 18.07 -16.27 -3.41
CA LYS A 190 17.19 -17.44 -3.50
C LYS A 190 15.72 -17.07 -3.38
N ILE A 191 15.42 -16.02 -2.59
CA ILE A 191 14.05 -15.54 -2.34
C ILE A 191 13.98 -14.03 -2.60
N VAL A 192 12.91 -13.61 -3.28
CA VAL A 192 12.53 -12.20 -3.40
C VAL A 192 11.18 -11.99 -2.71
N ILE A 193 11.17 -11.19 -1.62
CA ILE A 193 9.97 -10.83 -0.86
C ILE A 193 9.60 -9.40 -1.19
N PHE A 194 8.35 -9.14 -1.50
CA PHE A 194 7.86 -7.80 -1.86
C PHE A 194 6.44 -7.55 -1.34
N THR A 195 6.08 -6.29 -1.13
CA THR A 195 4.68 -5.91 -0.82
C THR A 195 3.78 -6.33 -1.96
N TYR A 196 2.61 -6.91 -1.65
CA TYR A 196 1.72 -7.45 -2.66
C TYR A 196 0.27 -6.98 -2.50
N GLU A 197 -0.22 -6.30 -3.53
CA GLU A 197 -1.60 -5.87 -3.70
C GLU A 197 -2.15 -6.21 -5.10
N GLY A 198 -1.36 -6.90 -5.92
CA GLY A 198 -1.69 -7.26 -7.30
C GLY A 198 -1.39 -6.16 -8.31
N HIS A 199 -0.47 -5.23 -7.98
CA HIS A 199 -0.04 -4.16 -8.86
C HIS A 199 0.77 -4.66 -10.07
N ALA A 200 0.82 -3.86 -11.14
CA ALA A 200 1.51 -4.22 -12.37
C ALA A 200 2.99 -4.57 -12.16
N TRP A 201 3.73 -3.75 -11.40
CA TRP A 201 5.14 -3.99 -11.14
C TRP A 201 5.40 -5.32 -10.39
N GLU A 202 4.51 -5.71 -9.48
CA GLU A 202 4.59 -6.97 -8.73
C GLU A 202 4.45 -8.17 -9.67
N ARG A 203 3.51 -8.07 -10.60
CA ARG A 203 3.28 -9.09 -11.62
C ARG A 203 4.44 -9.19 -12.61
N LEU A 204 5.00 -8.04 -13.03
CA LEU A 204 6.18 -7.99 -13.89
C LEU A 204 7.42 -8.58 -13.19
N LEU A 205 7.62 -8.29 -11.90
CA LEU A 205 8.70 -8.88 -11.10
C LEU A 205 8.59 -10.41 -11.07
N VAL A 206 7.39 -10.93 -10.79
CA VAL A 206 7.15 -12.37 -10.79
C VAL A 206 7.45 -12.98 -12.16
N ASN A 207 6.97 -12.34 -13.24
CA ASN A 207 7.22 -12.80 -14.59
C ASN A 207 8.72 -12.79 -14.94
N LEU A 208 9.46 -11.77 -14.54
CA LEU A 208 10.92 -11.71 -14.69
C LEU A 208 11.58 -12.90 -14.00
N CYS A 209 11.26 -13.16 -12.73
CA CYS A 209 11.84 -14.26 -11.97
C CYS A 209 11.51 -15.61 -12.62
N LYS A 210 10.26 -15.87 -12.94
CA LYS A 210 9.83 -17.16 -13.52
C LYS A 210 10.39 -17.44 -14.91
N LYS A 211 10.65 -16.41 -15.71
CA LYS A 211 11.21 -16.59 -17.04
C LYS A 211 12.73 -16.69 -17.06
N LYS A 212 13.40 -15.73 -16.38
CA LYS A 212 14.86 -15.59 -16.46
C LYS A 212 15.60 -16.19 -15.26
N TYR A 213 14.98 -16.20 -14.08
CA TYR A 213 15.63 -16.58 -12.81
C TYR A 213 14.82 -17.65 -12.08
N LYS A 214 14.60 -18.79 -12.76
CA LYS A 214 13.72 -19.88 -12.28
C LYS A 214 14.10 -20.45 -10.91
N TYR A 215 15.34 -20.24 -10.48
CA TYR A 215 15.83 -20.64 -9.16
C TYR A 215 15.33 -19.71 -8.03
N ILE A 216 14.80 -18.53 -8.37
CA ILE A 216 14.30 -17.58 -7.38
C ILE A 216 12.86 -17.91 -7.01
N THR A 217 12.61 -18.02 -5.72
CA THR A 217 11.25 -18.10 -5.16
C THR A 217 10.69 -16.70 -4.91
N THR A 218 9.53 -16.43 -5.45
CA THR A 218 8.83 -15.15 -5.30
C THR A 218 7.79 -15.22 -4.18
N VAL A 219 7.87 -14.28 -3.21
CA VAL A 219 6.96 -14.20 -2.05
C VAL A 219 6.29 -12.84 -2.01
N GLY A 220 5.01 -12.80 -2.33
CA GLY A 220 4.17 -11.60 -2.15
C GLY A 220 3.71 -11.46 -0.70
N TYR A 221 4.01 -10.35 -0.04
CA TYR A 221 3.61 -10.11 1.35
C TYR A 221 2.38 -9.20 1.43
N GLN A 222 1.32 -9.74 2.00
CA GLN A 222 0.11 -9.00 2.32
C GLN A 222 0.29 -8.25 3.64
N PHE A 223 0.45 -6.94 3.56
CA PHE A 223 0.73 -6.06 4.68
C PHE A 223 -0.47 -5.23 5.13
N SER A 224 -1.42 -5.00 4.23
CA SER A 224 -2.60 -4.14 4.44
C SER A 224 -3.88 -4.97 4.64
N PRO A 225 -4.92 -4.40 5.26
CA PRO A 225 -6.22 -5.05 5.32
C PRO A 225 -6.77 -5.35 3.93
N ILE A 226 -7.23 -6.58 3.75
CA ILE A 226 -7.76 -7.05 2.48
C ILE A 226 -9.21 -6.64 2.36
N LYS A 227 -9.50 -5.90 1.32
CA LYS A 227 -10.86 -5.49 0.97
C LYS A 227 -11.46 -6.47 -0.04
N ASN A 228 -12.76 -6.75 0.07
CA ASN A 228 -13.43 -7.65 -0.86
C ASN A 228 -13.41 -7.17 -2.32
N ASN A 229 -13.18 -5.89 -2.54
CA ASN A 229 -13.09 -5.27 -3.87
C ASN A 229 -11.66 -5.04 -4.37
N GLN A 230 -10.63 -5.52 -3.66
CA GLN A 230 -9.26 -5.55 -4.17
C GLN A 230 -9.11 -6.63 -5.23
N ILE A 231 -9.75 -6.41 -6.37
CA ILE A 231 -9.83 -7.40 -7.45
C ILE A 231 -8.42 -7.77 -7.93
N GLY A 232 -7.50 -6.81 -8.00
CA GLY A 232 -6.11 -7.04 -8.41
C GLY A 232 -5.39 -8.07 -7.52
N PHE A 233 -5.64 -8.02 -6.21
CA PHE A 233 -5.07 -8.95 -5.25
C PHE A 233 -5.58 -10.40 -5.45
N PHE A 234 -6.91 -10.56 -5.63
CA PHE A 234 -7.55 -11.86 -5.70
C PHE A 234 -7.53 -12.51 -7.09
N ARG A 235 -7.05 -11.76 -8.09
CA ARG A 235 -7.15 -12.24 -9.44
C ARG A 235 -6.04 -13.20 -9.79
N GLU A 236 -6.45 -14.37 -10.26
CA GLU A 236 -5.59 -15.29 -10.96
C GLU A 236 -5.24 -14.73 -12.33
N LEU A 237 -3.95 -14.66 -12.62
CA LEU A 237 -3.41 -14.46 -13.94
C LEU A 237 -2.78 -15.76 -14.44
N LYS A 238 -2.15 -15.73 -15.64
CA LYS A 238 -1.32 -16.87 -16.08
C LYS A 238 -0.27 -17.17 -15.00
N LYS A 239 0.09 -18.45 -14.84
CA LYS A 239 1.01 -18.95 -13.81
C LYS A 239 2.28 -18.11 -13.66
N ASP A 240 2.79 -17.57 -14.77
CA ASP A 240 4.01 -16.76 -14.80
C ASP A 240 3.88 -15.37 -14.14
N TYR A 241 2.67 -14.93 -13.80
CA TYR A 241 2.40 -13.63 -13.17
C TYR A 241 1.94 -13.75 -11.72
N ASN A 242 1.71 -14.96 -11.24
CA ASN A 242 1.31 -15.19 -9.85
C ASN A 242 2.54 -15.53 -9.02
N PRO A 243 2.76 -14.94 -7.82
CA PRO A 243 3.89 -15.29 -6.96
C PRO A 243 3.84 -16.77 -6.56
N ASP A 244 4.98 -17.36 -6.25
CA ASP A 244 5.03 -18.75 -5.79
C ASP A 244 4.36 -18.92 -4.45
N TYR A 245 4.49 -17.90 -3.59
CA TYR A 245 3.88 -17.86 -2.28
C TYR A 245 3.25 -16.49 -1.98
N LEU A 246 2.16 -16.52 -1.20
CA LEU A 246 1.62 -15.34 -0.52
C LEU A 246 1.83 -15.49 0.98
N ALA A 247 2.53 -14.53 1.56
CA ALA A 247 2.76 -14.43 2.99
C ALA A 247 1.75 -13.46 3.63
N THR A 248 1.18 -13.81 4.78
CA THR A 248 0.17 -13.02 5.47
C THR A 248 0.65 -12.45 6.80
N SER A 249 0.04 -11.37 7.24
CA SER A 249 0.36 -10.68 8.50
C SER A 249 -0.10 -11.42 9.75
N GLY A 250 -1.04 -12.36 9.61
CA GLY A 250 -1.58 -13.14 10.72
C GLY A 250 -2.62 -14.16 10.26
N GLN A 251 -3.13 -14.96 11.23
CA GLN A 251 -4.10 -16.02 10.98
C GLN A 251 -5.41 -15.52 10.36
N LYS A 252 -5.87 -14.33 10.77
CA LYS A 252 -7.11 -13.74 10.23
C LYS A 252 -7.02 -13.53 8.73
N THR A 253 -5.93 -12.93 8.27
CA THR A 253 -5.70 -12.69 6.85
C THR A 253 -5.42 -13.98 6.08
N LEU A 254 -4.71 -14.94 6.67
CA LEU A 254 -4.52 -16.27 6.10
C LEU A 254 -5.87 -16.91 5.77
N THR A 255 -6.78 -17.00 6.75
CA THR A 255 -8.11 -17.60 6.56
C THR A 255 -8.97 -16.84 5.53
N GLN A 256 -8.82 -15.51 5.43
CA GLN A 256 -9.54 -14.72 4.44
C GLN A 256 -9.05 -14.98 3.00
N ILE A 257 -7.74 -15.15 2.84
CA ILE A 257 -7.12 -15.33 1.52
C ILE A 257 -7.30 -16.76 1.01
N THR A 258 -7.11 -17.77 1.85
CA THR A 258 -7.23 -19.19 1.47
C THR A 258 -8.63 -19.56 0.95
N LYS A 259 -9.66 -18.85 1.40
CA LYS A 259 -11.03 -19.02 0.89
C LYS A 259 -11.24 -18.52 -0.55
N LYS A 260 -10.32 -17.72 -1.08
CA LYS A 260 -10.50 -17.01 -2.36
C LYS A 260 -9.37 -17.23 -3.36
N ILE A 261 -8.23 -17.67 -2.90
CA ILE A 261 -7.01 -17.87 -3.72
C ILE A 261 -6.62 -19.34 -3.64
N ASN A 262 -6.52 -19.98 -4.83
CA ASN A 262 -6.08 -21.35 -5.01
C ASN A 262 -4.91 -21.49 -5.98
N PHE A 263 -4.47 -20.39 -6.59
CA PHE A 263 -3.44 -20.37 -7.64
C PHE A 263 -2.00 -20.19 -7.10
N THR A 264 -1.83 -20.04 -5.78
CA THR A 264 -0.53 -19.89 -5.13
C THR A 264 -0.58 -20.46 -3.72
N LYS A 265 0.57 -20.93 -3.22
CA LYS A 265 0.69 -21.40 -1.83
C LYS A 265 0.65 -20.21 -0.87
N ILE A 266 -0.05 -20.35 0.26
CA ILE A 266 -0.25 -19.27 1.23
C ILE A 266 0.28 -19.71 2.58
N PHE A 267 1.02 -18.82 3.27
CA PHE A 267 1.50 -19.08 4.61
C PHE A 267 1.45 -17.83 5.49
N LYS A 268 1.50 -18.03 6.79
CA LYS A 268 1.57 -16.97 7.78
C LYS A 268 3.03 -16.60 8.04
N LEU A 269 3.41 -15.35 7.73
CA LEU A 269 4.73 -14.81 8.04
C LEU A 269 4.72 -14.00 9.34
N GLY A 270 3.62 -13.30 9.62
CA GLY A 270 3.52 -12.34 10.71
C GLY A 270 3.72 -10.87 10.26
N SER A 271 3.81 -9.96 11.22
CA SER A 271 3.79 -8.52 10.96
C SER A 271 4.69 -7.73 11.93
N PRO A 272 5.33 -6.63 11.46
CA PRO A 272 6.03 -5.70 12.33
C PRO A 272 5.10 -5.01 13.35
N ASN A 273 3.80 -5.02 13.10
CA ASN A 273 2.81 -4.39 13.96
C ASN A 273 2.48 -5.21 15.22
N PHE A 274 2.94 -6.46 15.32
CA PHE A 274 2.73 -7.33 16.49
C PHE A 274 3.26 -6.73 17.80
N ASN A 275 4.44 -6.11 17.78
CA ASN A 275 5.09 -5.59 18.99
C ASN A 275 4.40 -4.37 19.63
N ARG A 276 3.32 -3.86 19.02
CA ARG A 276 2.58 -2.69 19.52
C ARG A 276 1.55 -3.04 20.63
N LEU A 277 1.36 -4.32 20.92
CA LEU A 277 0.26 -4.84 21.76
C LEU A 277 0.42 -4.66 23.27
N LYS A 278 1.55 -4.20 23.82
CA LYS A 278 1.89 -4.41 25.24
C LYS A 278 1.84 -3.18 26.14
N ILE A 279 1.52 -1.99 25.65
CA ILE A 279 1.62 -0.78 26.47
C ILE A 279 0.23 -0.27 26.86
N LYS A 280 -0.05 -0.27 28.19
CA LYS A 280 -1.24 0.40 28.74
C LYS A 280 -0.96 1.90 28.82
N TYR A 281 -1.78 2.71 28.18
CA TYR A 281 -1.70 4.17 28.22
C TYR A 281 -2.90 4.76 28.93
N LYS A 282 -2.66 5.82 29.71
CA LYS A 282 -3.77 6.65 30.22
C LYS A 282 -4.33 7.45 29.04
N LYS A 283 -5.59 7.22 28.71
CA LYS A 283 -6.23 7.81 27.53
C LYS A 283 -7.00 9.05 27.89
N ALA A 284 -6.82 10.09 27.10
CA ALA A 284 -7.76 11.21 27.05
C ALA A 284 -9.01 10.80 26.26
N ASN A 285 -10.13 11.49 26.46
CA ASN A 285 -11.37 11.27 25.69
C ASN A 285 -11.28 11.88 24.28
N ASP A 286 -10.09 11.89 23.69
CA ASP A 286 -9.87 12.47 22.35
C ASP A 286 -10.40 11.53 21.26
N LEU A 287 -11.04 12.13 20.24
CA LEU A 287 -11.44 11.45 19.02
C LEU A 287 -10.36 11.63 17.97
N LEU A 288 -9.68 10.57 17.60
CA LEU A 288 -8.80 10.55 16.43
C LEU A 288 -9.64 10.26 15.19
N VAL A 289 -9.42 11.01 14.12
CA VAL A 289 -10.08 10.84 12.84
C VAL A 289 -9.02 10.49 11.80
N ALA A 290 -9.06 9.27 11.28
CA ALA A 290 -8.16 8.83 10.23
C ALA A 290 -8.76 9.16 8.86
N LEU A 291 -8.27 10.23 8.25
CA LEU A 291 -8.73 10.69 6.94
C LEU A 291 -8.23 9.77 5.83
N ASP A 292 -9.06 9.57 4.82
CA ASP A 292 -8.78 8.70 3.67
C ASP A 292 -7.77 9.33 2.69
N SER A 293 -7.21 8.51 1.80
CA SER A 293 -6.38 8.94 0.67
C SER A 293 -7.20 9.46 -0.51
N GLU A 294 -8.50 9.14 -0.57
CA GLU A 294 -9.40 9.59 -1.63
C GLU A 294 -9.88 11.01 -1.31
N PRO A 295 -9.68 12.00 -2.23
CA PRO A 295 -9.95 13.41 -1.96
C PRO A 295 -11.38 13.74 -1.53
N ASN A 296 -12.38 13.13 -2.15
CA ASN A 296 -13.79 13.40 -1.83
C ASN A 296 -14.17 12.85 -0.45
N GLU A 297 -13.61 11.67 -0.08
CA GLU A 297 -13.81 11.08 1.24
C GLU A 297 -13.13 11.90 2.33
N LEU A 298 -11.92 12.37 2.05
CA LEU A 298 -11.16 13.25 2.93
C LEU A 298 -11.94 14.54 3.23
N LEU A 299 -12.45 15.22 2.21
CA LEU A 299 -13.22 16.46 2.38
C LEU A 299 -14.54 16.20 3.11
N ARG A 300 -15.29 15.16 2.73
CA ARG A 300 -16.57 14.82 3.35
C ARG A 300 -16.40 14.48 4.85
N MET A 301 -15.39 13.70 5.19
CA MET A 301 -15.12 13.34 6.57
C MET A 301 -14.66 14.55 7.39
N THR A 302 -13.90 15.45 6.76
CA THR A 302 -13.49 16.72 7.35
C THR A 302 -14.72 17.61 7.63
N ASP A 303 -15.60 17.82 6.66
CA ASP A 303 -16.80 18.64 6.81
C ASP A 303 -17.76 18.06 7.87
N PHE A 304 -17.88 16.73 7.95
CA PHE A 304 -18.60 16.05 9.02
C PHE A 304 -18.00 16.39 10.40
N CYS A 305 -16.67 16.32 10.55
CA CYS A 305 -15.98 16.64 11.79
C CYS A 305 -16.10 18.12 12.18
N ILE A 306 -16.04 19.03 11.20
CA ILE A 306 -16.27 20.47 11.41
C ILE A 306 -17.67 20.72 11.98
N ASN A 307 -18.69 20.15 11.34
CA ASN A 307 -20.08 20.31 11.79
C ASN A 307 -20.31 19.70 13.18
N PHE A 308 -19.64 18.58 13.50
CA PHE A 308 -19.70 17.98 14.82
C PHE A 308 -19.00 18.86 15.88
N ALA A 309 -17.78 19.32 15.60
CA ALA A 309 -16.96 20.13 16.51
C ALA A 309 -17.63 21.44 16.90
N ARG A 310 -18.26 22.14 15.94
CA ARG A 310 -18.99 23.42 16.20
C ARG A 310 -20.12 23.25 17.20
N LYS A 311 -20.82 22.09 17.15
CA LYS A 311 -21.99 21.80 18.01
C LYS A 311 -21.63 21.11 19.33
N ASN A 312 -20.40 20.63 19.50
CA ASN A 312 -19.99 19.80 20.63
C ASN A 312 -18.57 20.19 21.06
N LYS A 313 -18.46 21.37 21.70
CA LYS A 313 -17.17 21.96 22.09
C LYS A 313 -16.41 21.16 23.14
N GLU A 314 -17.09 20.28 23.87
CA GLU A 314 -16.57 19.43 24.93
C GLU A 314 -15.66 18.29 24.40
N PHE A 315 -15.75 17.93 23.11
CA PHE A 315 -14.94 16.86 22.52
C PHE A 315 -13.74 17.43 21.78
N LYS A 316 -12.57 16.92 22.06
CA LYS A 316 -11.35 17.19 21.29
C LYS A 316 -11.24 16.25 20.09
N ILE A 317 -11.09 16.81 18.91
CA ILE A 317 -11.02 16.08 17.65
C ILE A 317 -9.66 16.30 16.99
N ILE A 318 -9.00 15.23 16.63
CA ILE A 318 -7.68 15.24 16.01
C ILE A 318 -7.82 14.63 14.60
N LEU A 319 -7.68 15.45 13.56
CA LEU A 319 -7.65 15.01 12.19
C LEU A 319 -6.25 14.50 11.85
N ARG A 320 -6.15 13.27 11.38
CA ARG A 320 -4.91 12.70 10.89
C ARG A 320 -4.98 12.51 9.39
N LEU A 321 -4.15 13.25 8.67
CA LEU A 321 -4.03 13.14 7.21
C LEU A 321 -3.44 11.78 6.82
N HIS A 322 -3.85 11.26 5.67
CA HIS A 322 -3.17 10.13 5.06
C HIS A 322 -1.75 10.53 4.63
N PRO A 323 -0.72 9.67 4.75
CA PRO A 323 0.68 10.00 4.45
C PRO A 323 0.94 10.54 3.03
N ILE A 324 0.03 10.31 2.08
CA ILE A 324 0.12 10.87 0.73
C ILE A 324 -0.04 12.40 0.70
N TYR A 325 -0.67 12.99 1.73
CA TYR A 325 -0.89 14.42 1.84
C TYR A 325 0.17 15.06 2.72
N ASN A 326 0.90 16.01 2.17
CA ASN A 326 1.83 16.87 2.89
C ASN A 326 1.22 18.26 3.11
N ASN A 327 1.83 19.09 3.97
CA ASN A 327 1.33 20.42 4.30
C ASN A 327 1.31 21.41 3.10
N LYS A 328 1.98 21.09 2.00
CA LYS A 328 2.01 21.90 0.77
C LYS A 328 0.85 21.56 -0.17
N HIS A 329 0.15 20.45 0.07
CA HIS A 329 -0.94 20.00 -0.78
C HIS A 329 -2.13 20.96 -0.72
N LYS A 330 -2.72 21.34 -1.86
CA LYS A 330 -3.83 22.29 -1.98
C LYS A 330 -5.00 21.97 -1.03
N LEU A 331 -5.42 20.69 -1.00
CA LEU A 331 -6.52 20.26 -0.12
C LEU A 331 -6.21 20.44 1.37
N VAL A 332 -4.94 20.24 1.78
CA VAL A 332 -4.54 20.43 3.18
C VAL A 332 -4.63 21.91 3.56
N LYS A 333 -4.20 22.80 2.67
CA LYS A 333 -4.35 24.26 2.90
C LYS A 333 -5.81 24.67 3.02
N GLU A 334 -6.68 24.11 2.16
CA GLU A 334 -8.14 24.34 2.23
C GLU A 334 -8.73 23.86 3.58
N ILE A 335 -8.33 22.68 4.04
CA ILE A 335 -8.78 22.15 5.33
C ILE A 335 -8.30 23.04 6.48
N LEU A 336 -7.04 23.47 6.47
CA LEU A 336 -6.48 24.36 7.51
C LEU A 336 -7.30 25.64 7.64
N LEU A 337 -7.63 26.29 6.51
CA LEU A 337 -8.47 27.49 6.50
C LEU A 337 -9.87 27.22 7.08
N LYS A 338 -10.49 26.08 6.75
CA LYS A 338 -11.82 25.72 7.27
C LYS A 338 -11.84 25.46 8.77
N ILE A 339 -10.75 24.99 9.37
CA ILE A 339 -10.69 24.62 10.80
C ILE A 339 -10.06 25.67 11.70
N GLU A 340 -9.45 26.72 11.15
CA GLU A 340 -8.68 27.74 11.87
C GLU A 340 -9.43 28.33 13.09
N LYS A 341 -10.73 28.59 12.94
CA LYS A 341 -11.59 29.17 14.00
C LYS A 341 -12.26 28.13 14.90
N ILE A 342 -11.85 26.86 14.85
CA ILE A 342 -12.48 25.76 15.59
C ILE A 342 -11.50 25.20 16.62
N HIS A 343 -11.55 25.72 17.84
CA HIS A 343 -10.56 25.45 18.90
C HIS A 343 -10.42 23.97 19.32
N ASN A 344 -11.51 23.20 19.23
CA ASN A 344 -11.54 21.80 19.61
C ASN A 344 -11.25 20.82 18.45
N LEU A 345 -10.87 21.33 17.25
CA LEU A 345 -10.55 20.57 16.06
C LEU A 345 -9.16 20.97 15.54
N LYS A 346 -8.27 20.00 15.33
CA LYS A 346 -6.92 20.27 14.81
C LYS A 346 -6.38 19.15 13.95
N ILE A 347 -5.46 19.47 13.03
CA ILE A 347 -4.67 18.48 12.31
C ILE A 347 -3.52 17.99 13.20
N SER A 348 -3.30 16.67 13.21
CA SER A 348 -2.16 16.08 13.92
C SER A 348 -0.85 16.37 13.19
N ASN A 349 0.14 16.80 13.96
CA ASN A 349 1.55 16.89 13.57
C ASN A 349 2.43 15.82 14.25
N LYS A 350 1.81 14.86 14.96
CA LYS A 350 2.49 13.81 15.72
C LYS A 350 2.61 12.50 14.95
N SER A 351 3.41 11.58 15.45
CA SER A 351 3.39 10.22 14.92
C SER A 351 2.05 9.54 15.20
N LEU A 352 1.68 8.57 14.35
CA LEU A 352 0.45 7.78 14.53
C LEU A 352 0.40 7.14 15.93
N GLU A 353 1.53 6.66 16.41
CA GLU A 353 1.65 6.05 17.74
C GLU A 353 1.26 7.01 18.86
N LYS A 354 1.80 8.24 18.82
CA LYS A 354 1.48 9.28 19.82
C LYS A 354 0.01 9.68 19.79
N ASP A 355 -0.61 9.74 18.61
CA ASP A 355 -2.04 10.02 18.50
C ASP A 355 -2.88 8.87 19.07
N LEU A 356 -2.57 7.61 18.71
CA LEU A 356 -3.30 6.43 19.21
C LEU A 356 -3.13 6.22 20.72
N GLN A 357 -1.98 6.59 21.29
CA GLN A 357 -1.74 6.52 22.74
C GLN A 357 -2.69 7.44 23.52
N LYS A 358 -3.01 8.59 22.98
CA LYS A 358 -3.85 9.61 23.64
C LYS A 358 -5.33 9.42 23.39
N SER A 359 -5.69 8.87 22.22
CA SER A 359 -7.08 8.80 21.80
C SER A 359 -7.79 7.57 22.37
N LYS A 360 -9.07 7.75 22.72
CA LYS A 360 -9.97 6.66 23.15
C LYS A 360 -10.73 6.05 21.98
N TYR A 361 -11.02 6.88 20.98
CA TYR A 361 -11.81 6.52 19.81
C TYR A 361 -11.06 6.84 18.52
N LEU A 362 -11.32 6.01 17.49
CA LEU A 362 -10.87 6.25 16.12
C LEU A 362 -12.08 6.28 15.18
N LEU A 363 -12.37 7.43 14.58
CA LEU A 363 -13.31 7.53 13.46
C LEU A 363 -12.59 7.24 12.15
N PHE A 364 -13.13 6.33 11.34
CA PHE A 364 -12.51 5.91 10.08
C PHE A 364 -13.54 5.55 9.02
N THR A 365 -13.12 5.57 7.76
CA THR A 365 -13.87 5.02 6.61
C THR A 365 -13.17 3.77 6.09
N ASP A 366 -12.11 3.93 5.29
CA ASP A 366 -11.44 2.85 4.56
C ASP A 366 -9.92 2.88 4.76
N THR A 367 -9.45 2.71 6.00
CA THR A 367 -8.03 2.81 6.35
C THR A 367 -7.55 1.66 7.25
N ALA A 368 -6.30 1.21 7.02
CA ALA A 368 -5.64 0.18 7.81
C ALA A 368 -5.43 0.57 9.29
N ILE A 369 -5.49 1.87 9.60
CA ILE A 369 -5.34 2.38 10.96
C ILE A 369 -6.39 1.79 11.91
N CYS A 370 -7.58 1.43 11.41
CA CYS A 370 -8.65 0.83 12.21
C CYS A 370 -8.27 -0.53 12.83
N ILE A 371 -7.37 -1.28 12.21
CA ILE A 371 -6.82 -2.51 12.79
C ILE A 371 -5.67 -2.16 13.74
N THR A 372 -4.77 -1.27 13.32
CA THR A 372 -3.64 -0.83 14.15
C THR A 372 -4.10 -0.23 15.47
N CYS A 373 -5.20 0.52 15.48
CA CYS A 373 -5.75 1.16 16.68
C CYS A 373 -6.14 0.15 17.77
N LEU A 374 -6.51 -1.07 17.42
CA LEU A 374 -6.85 -2.13 18.37
C LEU A 374 -5.66 -2.50 19.25
N SER A 375 -4.43 -2.44 18.71
CA SER A 375 -3.20 -2.67 19.47
C SER A 375 -2.96 -1.64 20.56
N TYR A 376 -3.58 -0.47 20.44
CA TYR A 376 -3.57 0.61 21.43
C TYR A 376 -4.84 0.64 22.28
N SER A 377 -5.70 -0.38 22.20
CA SER A 377 -7.02 -0.42 22.83
C SER A 377 -7.89 0.80 22.50
N VAL A 378 -7.73 1.38 21.32
CA VAL A 378 -8.59 2.43 20.78
C VAL A 378 -9.80 1.78 20.15
N VAL A 379 -10.99 2.34 20.43
CA VAL A 379 -12.25 1.79 19.90
C VAL A 379 -12.50 2.31 18.50
N PRO A 380 -12.55 1.46 17.47
CA PRO A 380 -12.84 1.89 16.11
C PRO A 380 -14.33 2.22 15.96
N ILE A 381 -14.60 3.34 15.31
CA ILE A 381 -15.93 3.84 14.95
C ILE A 381 -15.96 4.00 13.43
N PHE A 382 -16.86 3.29 12.78
CA PHE A 382 -16.97 3.32 11.33
C PHE A 382 -17.92 4.43 10.87
N PHE A 383 -17.40 5.37 10.09
CA PHE A 383 -18.21 6.40 9.44
C PHE A 383 -18.81 5.83 8.16
N TYR A 384 -20.11 5.51 8.24
CA TYR A 384 -20.85 4.91 7.16
C TYR A 384 -21.33 5.96 6.16
N ASN A 385 -21.04 5.71 4.90
CA ASN A 385 -21.73 6.31 3.77
C ASN A 385 -21.94 5.23 2.70
N LYS A 386 -22.76 5.50 1.69
CA LYS A 386 -23.08 4.52 0.64
C LYS A 386 -21.86 4.06 -0.18
N PHE A 387 -20.75 4.78 -0.12
CA PHE A 387 -19.52 4.47 -0.86
C PHE A 387 -18.43 3.87 0.03
N SER A 388 -18.50 4.07 1.35
CA SER A 388 -17.49 3.55 2.28
C SER A 388 -17.62 2.04 2.44
N LYS A 389 -16.48 1.36 2.55
CA LYS A 389 -16.41 -0.09 2.74
C LYS A 389 -15.72 -0.39 4.04
N ASN A 390 -16.44 -1.05 4.92
CA ASN A 390 -15.88 -1.48 6.19
C ASN A 390 -14.85 -2.61 5.98
N ILE A 391 -13.63 -2.40 6.43
CA ILE A 391 -12.56 -3.41 6.42
C ILE A 391 -12.92 -4.59 7.33
N PHE A 392 -13.61 -4.31 8.43
CA PHE A 392 -14.19 -5.34 9.27
C PHE A 392 -15.38 -5.98 8.56
N ASN A 393 -15.53 -7.29 8.66
CA ASN A 393 -16.60 -8.05 8.03
C ASN A 393 -18.01 -7.55 8.39
N LYS A 394 -19.03 -8.17 7.81
CA LYS A 394 -20.46 -7.91 8.08
C LYS A 394 -20.83 -7.91 9.58
N ASN A 395 -20.01 -8.53 10.44
CA ASN A 395 -20.20 -8.63 11.89
C ASN A 395 -19.66 -7.43 12.68
N PHE A 396 -19.26 -6.32 12.01
CA PHE A 396 -18.84 -5.12 12.73
C PHE A 396 -19.97 -4.63 13.66
N PRO A 397 -19.67 -4.32 14.94
CA PRO A 397 -20.70 -3.97 15.92
C PRO A 397 -21.52 -2.76 15.46
N ARG A 398 -22.83 -2.95 15.27
CA ARG A 398 -23.75 -1.90 14.78
C ARG A 398 -23.70 -0.63 15.64
N LYS A 399 -23.49 -0.79 16.96
CA LYS A 399 -23.34 0.33 17.90
C LYS A 399 -22.13 1.22 17.63
N ASN A 400 -21.15 0.75 16.87
CA ASN A 400 -19.94 1.50 16.48
C ASN A 400 -20.03 2.09 15.07
N ILE A 401 -21.21 2.10 14.46
CA ILE A 401 -21.45 2.69 13.13
C ILE A 401 -22.06 4.08 13.32
N VAL A 402 -21.48 5.06 12.63
CA VAL A 402 -21.91 6.46 12.63
C VAL A 402 -22.39 6.85 11.23
N ARG A 403 -23.60 7.41 11.15
CA ARG A 403 -24.19 7.96 9.91
C ARG A 403 -24.37 9.47 9.99
N ASN A 404 -24.48 10.00 11.21
CA ASN A 404 -24.74 11.41 11.49
C ASN A 404 -24.14 11.83 12.83
N ASN A 405 -24.19 13.13 13.12
CA ASN A 405 -23.62 13.72 14.35
C ASN A 405 -24.27 13.19 15.63
N ARG A 406 -25.56 12.82 15.62
CA ARG A 406 -26.26 12.26 16.80
C ARG A 406 -25.70 10.89 17.14
N ASP A 407 -25.42 10.05 16.14
CA ASP A 407 -24.79 8.73 16.33
C ASP A 407 -23.42 8.87 16.98
N LEU A 408 -22.58 9.81 16.49
CA LEU A 408 -21.25 10.03 17.03
C LEU A 408 -21.32 10.52 18.48
N LYS A 409 -22.17 11.53 18.76
CA LYS A 409 -22.35 12.04 20.13
C LYS A 409 -22.78 10.94 21.09
N ARG A 410 -23.75 10.11 20.71
CA ARG A 410 -24.24 8.97 21.50
C ARG A 410 -23.10 8.01 21.85
N ILE A 411 -22.22 7.68 20.89
CA ILE A 411 -21.09 6.77 21.12
C ILE A 411 -20.08 7.41 22.09
N LEU A 412 -19.75 8.66 21.90
CA LEU A 412 -18.76 9.35 22.73
C LEU A 412 -19.21 9.55 24.18
N ILE A 413 -20.51 9.81 24.41
CA ILE A 413 -21.10 10.02 25.75
C ILE A 413 -21.35 8.69 26.46
N LYS A 414 -22.03 7.72 25.80
CA LYS A 414 -22.46 6.46 26.44
C LYS A 414 -21.34 5.47 26.76
N SER A 415 -20.14 5.76 26.28
CA SER A 415 -19.12 4.77 26.33
C SER A 415 -18.28 4.81 27.60
N ASN A 416 -18.79 4.24 28.67
CA ASN A 416 -17.95 3.53 29.67
C ASN A 416 -17.23 2.32 29.02
N ILE A 417 -16.93 2.41 27.69
CA ILE A 417 -16.19 1.35 26.97
C ILE A 417 -14.72 1.49 27.40
N THR A 418 -14.42 0.95 28.56
CA THR A 418 -13.04 0.81 29.06
C THR A 418 -12.34 -0.40 28.45
N LYS A 419 -13.09 -1.31 27.84
CA LYS A 419 -12.55 -2.57 27.28
C LYS A 419 -13.03 -2.81 25.85
N LEU A 420 -12.12 -3.26 24.98
CA LEU A 420 -12.48 -3.75 23.64
C LEU A 420 -13.42 -4.94 23.75
N SER A 421 -14.44 -5.02 22.88
CA SER A 421 -15.31 -6.19 22.77
C SER A 421 -14.49 -7.43 22.36
N SER A 422 -15.04 -8.64 22.62
CA SER A 422 -14.44 -9.91 22.18
C SER A 422 -14.15 -9.92 20.69
N TYR A 423 -15.05 -9.36 19.88
CA TYR A 423 -14.88 -9.20 18.43
C TYR A 423 -13.61 -8.41 18.07
N PHE A 424 -13.35 -7.27 18.71
CA PHE A 424 -12.16 -6.48 18.46
C PHE A 424 -10.88 -7.11 19.03
N LYS A 425 -11.00 -7.84 20.14
CA LYS A 425 -9.87 -8.61 20.68
C LYS A 425 -9.43 -9.72 19.73
N ASP A 426 -10.38 -10.48 19.16
CA ASP A 426 -10.08 -11.49 18.14
C ASP A 426 -9.33 -10.88 16.96
N TYR A 427 -9.82 -9.75 16.42
CA TYR A 427 -9.11 -9.06 15.35
C TYR A 427 -7.71 -8.60 15.74
N ARG A 428 -7.57 -8.04 16.95
CA ARG A 428 -6.27 -7.58 17.46
C ARG A 428 -5.26 -8.73 17.53
N ASP A 429 -5.68 -9.86 18.08
CA ASP A 429 -4.78 -10.94 18.46
C ASP A 429 -4.42 -11.84 17.26
N THR A 430 -5.28 -11.90 16.23
CA THR A 430 -5.11 -12.78 15.07
C THR A 430 -4.79 -12.07 13.75
N TYR A 431 -4.87 -10.74 13.73
CA TYR A 431 -4.60 -9.96 12.50
C TYR A 431 -3.13 -9.65 12.29
N PHE A 432 -2.43 -9.24 13.36
CA PHE A 432 -0.99 -9.00 13.35
C PHE A 432 -0.34 -9.95 14.34
N GLU A 433 0.40 -10.94 13.85
CA GLU A 433 1.10 -11.89 14.68
C GLU A 433 2.63 -11.70 14.59
N LYS A 434 3.36 -12.35 15.49
CA LYS A 434 4.83 -12.33 15.51
C LYS A 434 5.37 -12.96 14.22
N PHE A 435 6.50 -12.44 13.71
CA PHE A 435 7.17 -13.06 12.58
C PHE A 435 7.59 -14.50 12.88
N ASP A 436 7.14 -15.42 12.01
CA ASP A 436 7.64 -16.79 11.95
C ASP A 436 8.62 -16.91 10.78
N ILE A 437 9.91 -16.85 11.11
CA ILE A 437 10.97 -16.94 10.12
C ILE A 437 11.30 -18.38 9.71
N ASN A 438 10.82 -19.40 10.45
CA ASN A 438 11.13 -20.80 10.14
C ASN A 438 10.54 -21.19 8.78
N VAL A 439 9.37 -20.62 8.43
CA VAL A 439 8.76 -20.84 7.10
C VAL A 439 9.70 -20.39 5.97
N LEU A 440 10.33 -19.20 6.11
CA LEU A 440 11.31 -18.72 5.11
C LEU A 440 12.56 -19.61 5.06
N LYS A 441 13.03 -20.12 6.21
CA LYS A 441 14.14 -21.06 6.25
C LYS A 441 13.83 -22.36 5.51
N ASN A 442 12.63 -22.89 5.66
CA ASN A 442 12.22 -24.10 4.97
C ASN A 442 12.19 -23.89 3.45
N ILE A 443 11.63 -22.76 2.98
CA ILE A 443 11.64 -22.39 1.56
C ILE A 443 13.07 -22.30 1.00
N ILE A 444 14.04 -21.77 1.78
CA ILE A 444 15.45 -21.68 1.37
C ILE A 444 16.08 -23.09 1.24
N LYS A 445 15.72 -24.01 2.15
CA LYS A 445 16.28 -25.38 2.17
C LYS A 445 15.73 -26.26 1.05
N GLU A 446 14.50 -26.02 0.62
CA GLU A 446 13.85 -26.72 -0.50
C GLU A 446 14.43 -26.33 -1.88
N LYS A 447 15.27 -25.30 -1.95
CA LYS A 447 15.96 -24.77 -3.14
C LYS A 447 17.49 -24.94 -3.02
#